data_7b44e21e169eae76d1d73315b7885641
#
_entry.id   7b44e21e169eae76d1d73315b7885641
#
_cell.length_a   1.000
_cell.length_b   1.000
_cell.length_c   1.000
_cell.angle_alpha   90.00
_cell.angle_beta   90.00
_cell.angle_gamma   90.00
#
_symmetry.space_group_name_H-M   'P 1'
#
loop_
_entity.id
_entity.type
_entity.pdbx_description
1 polymer ?
#
loop_
_entity_poly.entity_id
_entity_poly.type
_entity_poly.pdbx_seq_one_letter_code
_entity_poly.pdbx_strand_id
1 'polypeptide(L)'
;MAIEFDPFPQFQDFAHPEKFVSASWLSARLGVDGLRVVESDEDAFLYDIGHIPGAVRIDWHRDLNDPVQRDFIDGEAFAALMDARGISRDDTVVVYGDRNNWWAAYTAWVFELFGHPDVRLLDGGRDAWMGEERDTSFAVPEYPAQGYPVVERDDSTWRSFVEHVRSRPEDTLLIDVRGPEYFAGAEVEVAPDSNCASPVLRHGHIPGAVNHPWGDSVHPNGRVKDRESIAAAYTDVPAGAPVITYCSAGQSAAHTWYILRHVLGVENVSLYDGSWYEWGNMVRMPIERDTE
;
A
#
# COMPACT_ATOMS: atom_id res chain seq x y z
N MET A 1 -0.67 24.72 -8.41
CA MET A 1 0.80 24.93 -8.29
C MET A 1 1.33 23.69 -7.60
N ALA A 2 2.36 23.04 -8.14
CA ALA A 2 2.88 21.83 -7.51
C ALA A 2 3.35 22.11 -6.07
N ILE A 3 2.97 21.27 -5.13
CA ILE A 3 3.34 21.40 -3.73
C ILE A 3 4.78 20.90 -3.55
N GLU A 4 5.62 21.71 -2.91
CA GLU A 4 7.02 21.37 -2.68
C GLU A 4 7.18 20.03 -1.95
N PHE A 5 8.28 19.32 -2.20
CA PHE A 5 8.61 18.07 -1.50
C PHE A 5 8.98 18.35 -0.04
N ASP A 6 8.86 17.31 0.79
CA ASP A 6 9.32 17.39 2.17
C ASP A 6 10.86 17.37 2.20
N PRO A 7 11.52 18.42 2.74
CA PRO A 7 12.97 18.43 2.87
C PRO A 7 13.50 17.59 4.04
N PHE A 8 12.69 16.73 4.63
CA PHE A 8 13.11 15.89 5.75
C PHE A 8 14.37 15.11 5.37
N PRO A 9 15.47 15.19 6.16
CA PRO A 9 16.78 14.70 5.74
C PRO A 9 16.80 13.23 5.33
N GLN A 10 16.11 12.36 6.07
CA GLN A 10 16.07 10.93 5.78
C GLN A 10 15.47 10.62 4.41
N PHE A 11 14.45 11.38 3.97
CA PHE A 11 13.81 11.14 2.68
C PHE A 11 14.71 11.50 1.51
N GLN A 12 15.69 12.39 1.71
CA GLN A 12 16.60 12.80 0.64
C GLN A 12 17.53 11.66 0.17
N ASP A 13 17.70 10.62 0.99
CA ASP A 13 18.45 9.43 0.63
C ASP A 13 17.59 8.36 -0.09
N PHE A 14 16.26 8.54 -0.14
CA PHE A 14 15.35 7.64 -0.84
C PHE A 14 15.45 7.84 -2.36
N ALA A 15 15.14 6.81 -3.13
CA ALA A 15 15.15 6.88 -4.58
C ALA A 15 14.10 7.88 -5.11
N HIS A 16 12.95 7.97 -4.42
CA HIS A 16 11.85 8.88 -4.72
C HIS A 16 11.44 9.66 -3.46
N PRO A 17 12.22 10.67 -3.04
CA PRO A 17 11.96 11.43 -1.82
C PRO A 17 10.60 12.14 -1.84
N GLU A 18 10.09 12.48 -3.02
CA GLU A 18 8.80 13.12 -3.24
C GLU A 18 7.60 12.26 -2.84
N LYS A 19 7.80 10.96 -2.65
CA LYS A 19 6.74 10.02 -2.31
C LYS A 19 6.44 9.93 -0.82
N PHE A 20 7.20 10.61 0.02
CA PHE A 20 7.03 10.59 1.48
C PHE A 20 6.88 11.98 2.04
N VAL A 21 6.08 12.09 3.10
CA VAL A 21 5.94 13.32 3.87
C VAL A 21 5.97 13.03 5.37
N SER A 22 6.62 13.92 6.13
CA SER A 22 6.58 13.89 7.59
C SER A 22 5.31 14.52 8.14
N ALA A 23 4.94 14.17 9.37
CA ALA A 23 3.81 14.78 10.05
C ALA A 23 4.00 16.30 10.23
N SER A 24 5.25 16.77 10.41
CA SER A 24 5.57 18.21 10.51
C SER A 24 5.31 18.94 9.20
N TRP A 25 5.73 18.36 8.07
CA TRP A 25 5.50 18.94 6.76
C TRP A 25 4.00 19.04 6.45
N LEU A 26 3.25 17.94 6.71
CA LEU A 26 1.81 17.88 6.46
C LEU A 26 1.05 18.87 7.36
N SER A 27 1.36 18.91 8.66
CA SER A 27 0.71 19.80 9.61
C SER A 27 0.85 21.28 9.22
N ALA A 28 2.01 21.68 8.67
CA ALA A 28 2.27 23.04 8.21
C ALA A 28 1.52 23.40 6.91
N ARG A 29 0.91 22.42 6.23
CA ARG A 29 0.27 22.60 4.90
C ARG A 29 -1.20 22.22 4.88
N LEU A 30 -1.78 21.85 6.02
CA LEU A 30 -3.21 21.58 6.09
C LEU A 30 -4.02 22.77 5.59
N GLY A 31 -5.00 22.52 4.71
CA GLY A 31 -5.84 23.54 4.11
C GLY A 31 -5.21 24.34 2.95
N VAL A 32 -4.02 23.96 2.49
CA VAL A 32 -3.42 24.55 1.28
C VAL A 32 -4.15 24.02 0.04
N ASP A 33 -4.49 24.92 -0.88
CA ASP A 33 -5.10 24.55 -2.16
C ASP A 33 -4.18 23.63 -2.96
N GLY A 34 -4.76 22.56 -3.54
CA GLY A 34 -4.00 21.55 -4.28
C GLY A 34 -3.40 20.46 -3.40
N LEU A 35 -3.67 20.47 -2.08
CA LEU A 35 -3.37 19.36 -1.17
C LEU A 35 -4.65 18.67 -0.72
N ARG A 36 -4.69 17.35 -0.85
CA ARG A 36 -5.75 16.51 -0.27
C ARG A 36 -5.13 15.46 0.62
N VAL A 37 -5.73 15.28 1.77
CA VAL A 37 -5.35 14.24 2.73
C VAL A 37 -6.40 13.14 2.68
N VAL A 38 -5.96 11.89 2.56
CA VAL A 38 -6.82 10.72 2.47
C VAL A 38 -6.49 9.78 3.62
N GLU A 39 -7.50 9.44 4.42
CA GLU A 39 -7.40 8.38 5.41
C GLU A 39 -7.92 7.07 4.82
N SER A 40 -7.11 6.00 4.91
CA SER A 40 -7.48 4.66 4.47
C SER A 40 -6.97 3.64 5.48
N ASP A 41 -7.87 3.18 6.32
CA ASP A 41 -7.60 2.33 7.48
C ASP A 41 -8.10 0.89 7.26
N GLU A 42 -7.57 -0.06 8.04
CA GLU A 42 -8.18 -1.37 8.22
C GLU A 42 -9.53 -1.23 8.91
N ASP A 43 -9.58 -0.48 10.00
CA ASP A 43 -10.81 -0.15 10.71
C ASP A 43 -11.34 1.22 10.27
N ALA A 44 -12.29 1.21 9.34
CA ALA A 44 -12.91 2.44 8.82
C ALA A 44 -13.60 3.31 9.90
N PHE A 45 -13.88 2.79 11.12
CA PHE A 45 -14.43 3.57 12.22
C PHE A 45 -13.40 4.51 12.86
N LEU A 46 -12.10 4.27 12.66
CA LEU A 46 -11.05 5.15 13.19
C LEU A 46 -11.19 6.59 12.71
N TYR A 47 -11.61 6.78 11.48
CA TYR A 47 -11.89 8.10 10.93
C TYR A 47 -12.92 8.87 11.76
N ASP A 48 -14.00 8.20 12.19
CA ASP A 48 -15.12 8.83 12.92
C ASP A 48 -14.74 9.19 14.37
N ILE A 49 -13.70 8.57 14.93
CA ILE A 49 -13.21 8.87 16.30
C ILE A 49 -12.05 9.87 16.31
N GLY A 50 -11.78 10.51 15.17
CA GLY A 50 -10.80 11.60 15.02
C GLY A 50 -9.80 11.31 13.89
N HIS A 51 -9.75 12.22 12.93
CA HIS A 51 -8.88 12.16 11.75
C HIS A 51 -8.04 13.44 11.60
N ILE A 52 -7.08 13.45 10.70
CA ILE A 52 -6.29 14.64 10.38
C ILE A 52 -7.24 15.73 9.84
N PRO A 53 -7.16 16.99 10.33
CA PRO A 53 -8.07 18.04 9.89
C PRO A 53 -8.10 18.19 8.36
N GLY A 54 -9.30 18.15 7.78
CA GLY A 54 -9.51 18.24 6.34
C GLY A 54 -9.29 16.93 5.56
N ALA A 55 -8.95 15.82 6.22
CA ALA A 55 -8.84 14.53 5.57
C ALA A 55 -10.20 14.00 5.11
N VAL A 56 -10.23 13.39 3.93
CA VAL A 56 -11.36 12.61 3.43
C VAL A 56 -11.08 11.11 3.63
N ARG A 57 -12.13 10.31 3.86
CA ARG A 57 -12.00 8.87 3.99
C ARG A 57 -12.14 8.18 2.62
N ILE A 58 -11.26 7.23 2.34
CA ILE A 58 -11.45 6.19 1.33
C ILE A 58 -11.44 4.84 2.05
N ASP A 59 -12.60 4.19 2.07
CA ASP A 59 -12.72 2.81 2.53
C ASP A 59 -12.20 1.89 1.42
N TRP A 60 -10.98 1.35 1.60
CA TRP A 60 -10.33 0.54 0.59
C TRP A 60 -11.20 -0.63 0.10
N HIS A 61 -12.01 -1.21 0.99
CA HIS A 61 -12.86 -2.36 0.68
C HIS A 61 -14.10 -1.98 -0.13
N ARG A 62 -14.76 -0.88 0.23
CA ARG A 62 -16.01 -0.45 -0.40
C ARG A 62 -15.80 0.46 -1.59
N ASP A 63 -14.85 1.39 -1.45
CA ASP A 63 -14.68 2.47 -2.42
C ASP A 63 -13.75 2.09 -3.57
N LEU A 64 -12.78 1.15 -3.36
CA LEU A 64 -11.79 0.79 -4.36
C LEU A 64 -12.06 -0.56 -5.06
N ASN A 65 -12.98 -1.38 -4.54
CA ASN A 65 -13.28 -2.69 -5.10
C ASN A 65 -14.62 -2.71 -5.84
N ASP A 66 -14.67 -3.48 -6.94
CA ASP A 66 -15.90 -3.76 -7.64
C ASP A 66 -16.83 -4.63 -6.76
N PRO A 67 -18.12 -4.28 -6.64
CA PRO A 67 -19.03 -4.99 -5.74
C PRO A 67 -19.43 -6.40 -6.23
N VAL A 68 -19.12 -6.76 -7.46
CA VAL A 68 -19.53 -8.02 -8.10
C VAL A 68 -18.33 -8.93 -8.36
N GLN A 69 -17.23 -8.37 -8.84
CA GLN A 69 -16.01 -9.08 -9.14
C GLN A 69 -14.95 -8.74 -8.09
N ARG A 70 -14.14 -9.72 -7.69
CA ARG A 70 -12.96 -9.41 -6.88
C ARG A 70 -11.92 -8.75 -7.79
N ASP A 71 -12.09 -7.49 -8.02
CA ASP A 71 -11.18 -6.59 -8.74
C ASP A 71 -11.37 -5.17 -8.23
N PHE A 72 -10.53 -4.25 -8.69
CA PHE A 72 -10.73 -2.84 -8.45
C PHE A 72 -11.86 -2.28 -9.33
N ILE A 73 -12.41 -1.15 -8.91
CA ILE A 73 -13.32 -0.34 -9.71
C ILE A 73 -12.66 0.05 -11.05
N ASP A 74 -13.48 0.38 -12.04
CA ASP A 74 -13.01 0.89 -13.34
C ASP A 74 -12.66 2.39 -13.31
N GLY A 75 -12.20 2.93 -14.44
CA GLY A 75 -11.81 4.32 -14.57
C GLY A 75 -12.96 5.31 -14.34
N GLU A 76 -14.19 4.97 -14.75
CA GLU A 76 -15.38 5.81 -14.54
C GLU A 76 -15.74 5.89 -13.06
N ALA A 77 -15.75 4.75 -12.37
CA ALA A 77 -16.03 4.69 -10.93
C ALA A 77 -14.91 5.36 -10.10
N PHE A 78 -13.64 5.22 -10.51
CA PHE A 78 -12.54 5.93 -9.86
C PHE A 78 -12.66 7.45 -10.02
N ALA A 79 -12.97 7.95 -11.22
CA ALA A 79 -13.17 9.38 -11.44
C ALA A 79 -14.35 9.92 -10.59
N ALA A 80 -15.45 9.16 -10.52
CA ALA A 80 -16.59 9.53 -9.68
C ALA A 80 -16.25 9.53 -8.18
N LEU A 81 -15.41 8.59 -7.72
CA LEU A 81 -14.91 8.56 -6.34
C LEU A 81 -14.04 9.80 -6.05
N MET A 82 -13.13 10.16 -6.94
CA MET A 82 -12.29 11.35 -6.79
C MET A 82 -13.14 12.62 -6.70
N ASP A 83 -14.14 12.76 -7.55
CA ASP A 83 -15.09 13.87 -7.51
C ASP A 83 -15.90 13.91 -6.21
N ALA A 84 -16.34 12.76 -5.72
CA ALA A 84 -17.06 12.66 -4.45
C ALA A 84 -16.18 13.02 -3.23
N ARG A 85 -14.87 12.91 -3.35
CA ARG A 85 -13.87 13.29 -2.33
C ARG A 85 -13.26 14.67 -2.58
N GLY A 86 -13.67 15.35 -3.66
CA GLY A 86 -13.14 16.67 -4.04
C GLY A 86 -11.66 16.65 -4.39
N ILE A 87 -11.18 15.54 -4.94
CA ILE A 87 -9.80 15.35 -5.38
C ILE A 87 -9.70 15.71 -6.87
N SER A 88 -8.80 16.63 -7.20
CA SER A 88 -8.45 16.97 -8.58
C SER A 88 -7.29 16.09 -9.07
N ARG A 89 -7.21 15.89 -10.37
CA ARG A 89 -6.05 15.23 -11.01
C ARG A 89 -4.72 15.91 -10.71
N ASP A 90 -4.75 17.21 -10.50
CA ASP A 90 -3.57 18.05 -10.25
C ASP A 90 -3.24 18.21 -8.75
N ASP A 91 -4.04 17.61 -7.87
CA ASP A 91 -3.77 17.67 -6.43
C ASP A 91 -2.59 16.76 -6.03
N THR A 92 -1.82 17.21 -5.06
CA THR A 92 -0.97 16.34 -4.25
C THR A 92 -1.85 15.59 -3.26
N VAL A 93 -1.89 14.28 -3.35
CA VAL A 93 -2.66 13.41 -2.44
C VAL A 93 -1.71 12.81 -1.41
N VAL A 94 -1.95 13.11 -0.13
CA VAL A 94 -1.24 12.46 0.99
C VAL A 94 -2.13 11.40 1.60
N VAL A 95 -1.72 10.14 1.51
CA VAL A 95 -2.46 9.00 2.07
C VAL A 95 -1.85 8.60 3.41
N TYR A 96 -2.70 8.31 4.39
CA TYR A 96 -2.30 7.76 5.67
C TYR A 96 -3.33 6.77 6.20
N GLY A 97 -2.95 5.94 7.16
CA GLY A 97 -3.84 4.98 7.78
C GLY A 97 -3.26 4.37 9.05
N ASP A 98 -4.00 3.42 9.59
CA ASP A 98 -3.61 2.59 10.73
C ASP A 98 -2.63 1.46 10.31
N ARG A 99 -2.35 0.55 11.24
CA ARG A 99 -1.53 -0.66 11.00
C ARG A 99 -0.21 -0.37 10.26
N ASN A 100 0.48 0.70 10.64
CA ASN A 100 1.72 1.14 9.99
C ASN A 100 1.54 1.40 8.49
N ASN A 101 0.43 1.99 8.09
CA ASN A 101 0.12 2.36 6.70
C ASN A 101 -0.11 1.19 5.71
N TRP A 102 -0.46 0.00 6.15
CA TRP A 102 -0.69 -1.10 5.21
C TRP A 102 -1.72 -0.75 4.14
N TRP A 103 -2.92 -0.35 4.58
CA TRP A 103 -3.99 0.01 3.66
C TRP A 103 -3.79 1.37 3.01
N ALA A 104 -3.09 2.28 3.68
CA ALA A 104 -2.67 3.53 3.05
C ALA A 104 -1.71 3.30 1.88
N ALA A 105 -0.72 2.42 2.04
CA ALA A 105 0.18 2.04 0.95
C ALA A 105 -0.56 1.31 -0.18
N TYR A 106 -1.54 0.46 0.16
CA TYR A 106 -2.40 -0.20 -0.82
C TYR A 106 -3.24 0.82 -1.60
N THR A 107 -3.86 1.77 -0.92
CA THR A 107 -4.63 2.85 -1.54
C THR A 107 -3.72 3.72 -2.41
N ALA A 108 -2.52 4.10 -1.93
CA ALA A 108 -1.55 4.85 -2.73
C ALA A 108 -1.13 4.09 -4.00
N TRP A 109 -0.90 2.77 -3.90
CA TRP A 109 -0.62 1.92 -5.04
C TRP A 109 -1.77 1.90 -6.05
N VAL A 110 -3.04 1.81 -5.59
CA VAL A 110 -4.21 1.89 -6.48
C VAL A 110 -4.28 3.24 -7.20
N PHE A 111 -4.01 4.35 -6.51
CA PHE A 111 -3.92 5.66 -7.15
C PHE A 111 -2.85 5.69 -8.26
N GLU A 112 -1.69 5.06 -8.02
CA GLU A 112 -0.65 4.95 -9.03
C GLU A 112 -1.07 4.07 -10.22
N LEU A 113 -1.84 2.99 -10.01
CA LEU A 113 -2.42 2.19 -11.11
C LEU A 113 -3.33 3.02 -12.00
N PHE A 114 -4.12 3.95 -11.43
CA PHE A 114 -4.91 4.92 -12.18
C PHE A 114 -4.09 6.13 -12.66
N GLY A 115 -2.78 6.08 -12.47
CA GLY A 115 -1.84 7.09 -12.94
C GLY A 115 -2.02 8.46 -12.27
N HIS A 116 -2.52 8.55 -11.03
CA HIS A 116 -2.55 9.84 -10.34
C HIS A 116 -1.13 10.38 -10.16
N PRO A 117 -0.85 11.64 -10.58
CA PRO A 117 0.54 12.09 -10.75
C PRO A 117 1.33 12.24 -9.45
N ASP A 118 0.69 12.70 -8.38
CA ASP A 118 1.37 13.05 -7.12
C ASP A 118 0.65 12.44 -5.91
N VAL A 119 1.03 11.19 -5.60
CA VAL A 119 0.58 10.46 -4.41
C VAL A 119 1.75 10.29 -3.47
N ARG A 120 1.55 10.63 -2.21
CA ARG A 120 2.57 10.58 -1.15
C ARG A 120 2.03 9.83 0.06
N LEU A 121 2.92 9.16 0.79
CA LEU A 121 2.60 8.46 2.01
C LEU A 121 3.04 9.29 3.23
N LEU A 122 2.16 9.47 4.21
CA LEU A 122 2.53 10.06 5.49
C LEU A 122 3.38 9.06 6.28
N ASP A 123 4.64 9.38 6.52
CA ASP A 123 5.57 8.52 7.24
C ASP A 123 5.10 8.24 8.68
N GLY A 124 4.95 6.96 9.01
CA GLY A 124 4.43 6.49 10.29
C GLY A 124 2.89 6.56 10.43
N GLY A 125 2.19 7.08 9.41
CA GLY A 125 0.73 7.05 9.32
C GLY A 125 -0.01 7.67 10.50
N ARG A 126 -1.16 7.09 10.82
CA ARG A 126 -2.03 7.52 11.92
C ARG A 126 -1.32 7.43 13.27
N ASP A 127 -0.56 6.35 13.51
CA ASP A 127 0.09 6.14 14.80
C ASP A 127 1.14 7.21 15.10
N ALA A 128 1.93 7.62 14.10
CA ALA A 128 2.90 8.69 14.26
C ALA A 128 2.22 10.06 14.48
N TRP A 129 1.15 10.34 13.73
CA TRP A 129 0.38 11.59 13.89
C TRP A 129 -0.19 11.72 15.30
N MET A 130 -0.86 10.67 15.79
CA MET A 130 -1.43 10.64 17.14
C MET A 130 -0.36 10.62 18.23
N GLY A 131 0.73 9.88 18.04
CA GLY A 131 1.85 9.79 18.96
C GLY A 131 2.62 11.11 19.11
N GLU A 132 2.54 12.00 18.12
CA GLU A 132 3.07 13.37 18.20
C GLU A 132 2.06 14.38 18.78
N GLU A 133 0.92 13.91 19.26
CA GLU A 133 -0.16 14.74 19.85
C GLU A 133 -0.60 15.88 18.91
N ARG A 134 -0.66 15.61 17.60
CA ARG A 134 -1.07 16.60 16.61
C ARG A 134 -2.59 16.75 16.57
N ASP A 135 -3.03 17.90 16.06
CA ASP A 135 -4.45 18.22 15.95
C ASP A 135 -5.23 17.17 15.18
N THR A 136 -6.42 16.86 15.70
CA THR A 136 -7.42 16.00 15.07
C THR A 136 -8.76 16.69 14.93
N SER A 137 -9.59 16.21 14.02
CA SER A 137 -10.93 16.72 13.75
C SER A 137 -11.94 15.57 13.74
N PHE A 138 -13.18 15.90 14.08
CA PHE A 138 -14.36 15.04 13.87
C PHE A 138 -15.23 15.57 12.72
N ALA A 139 -14.86 16.73 12.16
CA ALA A 139 -15.62 17.37 11.11
C ALA A 139 -15.30 16.71 9.75
N VAL A 140 -16.28 16.02 9.18
CA VAL A 140 -16.17 15.47 7.82
C VAL A 140 -16.16 16.63 6.83
N PRO A 141 -15.08 16.83 6.07
CA PRO A 141 -15.03 17.92 5.12
C PRO A 141 -15.90 17.63 3.90
N GLU A 142 -16.52 18.70 3.39
CA GLU A 142 -17.23 18.67 2.11
C GLU A 142 -16.44 19.48 1.08
N TYR A 143 -15.98 18.84 0.02
CA TYR A 143 -15.31 19.48 -1.07
C TYR A 143 -16.18 19.40 -2.34
N PRO A 144 -16.21 20.45 -3.18
CA PRO A 144 -16.91 20.39 -4.47
C PRO A 144 -16.20 19.39 -5.40
N ALA A 145 -16.98 18.76 -6.29
CA ALA A 145 -16.45 17.94 -7.38
C ALA A 145 -15.49 18.77 -8.26
N GLN A 146 -14.40 18.14 -8.67
CA GLN A 146 -13.33 18.82 -9.41
C GLN A 146 -13.30 18.48 -10.91
N GLY A 147 -14.17 17.54 -11.37
CA GLY A 147 -14.17 17.06 -12.74
C GLY A 147 -12.97 16.17 -13.04
N TYR A 148 -12.73 15.17 -12.17
CA TYR A 148 -11.62 14.26 -12.36
C TYR A 148 -11.73 13.51 -13.69
N PRO A 149 -10.69 13.48 -14.52
CA PRO A 149 -10.75 12.81 -15.81
C PRO A 149 -10.83 11.29 -15.66
N VAL A 150 -11.58 10.62 -16.52
CA VAL A 150 -11.59 9.17 -16.58
C VAL A 150 -10.25 8.68 -17.13
N VAL A 151 -9.58 7.83 -16.37
CA VAL A 151 -8.32 7.19 -16.75
C VAL A 151 -8.44 5.71 -16.43
N GLU A 152 -8.19 4.87 -17.43
CA GLU A 152 -8.18 3.44 -17.23
C GLU A 152 -6.96 3.01 -16.41
N ARG A 153 -7.15 2.00 -15.58
CA ARG A 153 -6.10 1.42 -14.74
C ARG A 153 -5.06 0.70 -15.56
N ASP A 154 -3.79 0.90 -15.24
CA ASP A 154 -2.70 0.09 -15.79
C ASP A 154 -2.44 -1.15 -14.92
N ASP A 155 -2.97 -2.28 -15.35
CA ASP A 155 -2.75 -3.58 -14.71
C ASP A 155 -1.49 -4.30 -15.21
N SER A 156 -0.73 -3.71 -16.14
CA SER A 156 0.39 -4.38 -16.80
C SER A 156 1.76 -4.10 -16.20
N THR A 157 1.92 -2.95 -15.54
CA THR A 157 3.22 -2.48 -15.08
C THR A 157 3.52 -2.91 -13.64
N TRP A 158 2.61 -2.65 -12.71
CA TRP A 158 2.87 -2.83 -11.27
C TRP A 158 1.95 -3.83 -10.60
N ARG A 159 1.11 -4.51 -11.36
CA ARG A 159 0.20 -5.55 -10.88
C ARG A 159 0.56 -6.90 -11.49
N SER A 160 0.56 -7.93 -10.68
CA SER A 160 0.73 -9.32 -11.13
C SER A 160 -0.52 -10.13 -10.81
N PHE A 161 -0.84 -11.04 -11.71
CA PHE A 161 -1.93 -12.01 -11.55
C PHE A 161 -1.36 -13.41 -11.35
N VAL A 162 -2.20 -14.36 -10.96
CA VAL A 162 -1.80 -15.74 -10.69
C VAL A 162 -1.05 -16.39 -11.87
N GLU A 163 -1.45 -16.10 -13.10
CA GLU A 163 -0.78 -16.59 -14.30
C GLU A 163 0.64 -16.06 -14.43
N HIS A 164 0.88 -14.77 -14.10
CA HIS A 164 2.21 -14.17 -14.10
C HIS A 164 3.11 -14.85 -13.06
N VAL A 165 2.58 -15.09 -11.86
CA VAL A 165 3.32 -15.79 -10.80
C VAL A 165 3.66 -17.22 -11.19
N ARG A 166 2.71 -17.95 -11.82
CA ARG A 166 2.92 -19.34 -12.28
C ARG A 166 3.95 -19.48 -13.39
N SER A 167 3.93 -18.54 -14.34
CA SER A 167 4.76 -18.59 -15.56
C SER A 167 5.97 -17.65 -15.49
N ARG A 168 6.28 -17.15 -14.29
CA ARG A 168 7.37 -16.20 -14.11
C ARG A 168 8.71 -16.75 -14.61
N PRO A 169 9.57 -15.92 -15.20
CA PRO A 169 10.95 -16.26 -15.49
C PRO A 169 11.71 -16.77 -14.26
N GLU A 170 12.69 -17.63 -14.44
CA GLU A 170 13.50 -18.21 -13.35
C GLU A 170 14.28 -17.15 -12.54
N ASP A 171 14.62 -16.03 -13.17
CA ASP A 171 15.31 -14.89 -12.54
C ASP A 171 14.39 -13.93 -11.81
N THR A 172 13.07 -14.18 -11.81
CA THR A 172 12.11 -13.38 -11.05
C THR A 172 12.20 -13.71 -9.57
N LEU A 173 12.52 -12.71 -8.75
CA LEU A 173 12.45 -12.84 -7.29
C LEU A 173 11.01 -12.73 -6.83
N LEU A 174 10.51 -13.76 -6.15
CA LEU A 174 9.19 -13.76 -5.52
C LEU A 174 9.35 -13.58 -4.02
N ILE A 175 8.76 -12.53 -3.46
CA ILE A 175 8.92 -12.17 -2.04
C ILE A 175 7.59 -12.36 -1.32
N ASP A 176 7.59 -13.26 -0.34
CA ASP A 176 6.52 -13.39 0.66
C ASP A 176 6.85 -12.47 1.84
N VAL A 177 5.98 -11.49 2.08
CA VAL A 177 6.21 -10.49 3.12
C VAL A 177 5.51 -10.80 4.45
N ARG A 178 4.86 -11.96 4.55
CA ARG A 178 4.24 -12.42 5.80
C ARG A 178 5.28 -12.79 6.86
N GLY A 179 4.83 -12.97 8.10
CA GLY A 179 5.67 -13.49 9.15
C GLY A 179 6.27 -14.86 8.82
N PRO A 180 7.46 -15.19 9.36
CA PRO A 180 8.17 -16.43 9.05
C PRO A 180 7.38 -17.70 9.44
N GLU A 181 6.54 -17.65 10.45
CA GLU A 181 5.66 -18.76 10.87
C GLU A 181 4.58 -19.07 9.84
N TYR A 182 4.05 -18.06 9.14
CA TYR A 182 3.10 -18.24 8.02
C TYR A 182 3.81 -18.75 6.77
N PHE A 183 4.99 -18.21 6.48
CA PHE A 183 5.83 -18.66 5.38
C PHE A 183 6.20 -20.13 5.54
N ALA A 184 6.74 -20.50 6.69
CA ALA A 184 7.12 -21.90 7.00
C ALA A 184 5.93 -22.87 7.00
N GLY A 185 4.70 -22.36 7.10
CA GLY A 185 3.50 -23.17 7.18
C GLY A 185 3.20 -23.72 8.56
N ALA A 186 3.80 -23.14 9.62
CA ALA A 186 3.51 -23.48 11.01
C ALA A 186 2.14 -22.95 11.44
N GLU A 187 1.75 -21.78 10.94
CA GLU A 187 0.46 -21.16 11.24
C GLU A 187 -0.31 -20.79 9.97
N VAL A 188 -1.63 -20.67 10.08
CA VAL A 188 -2.50 -20.04 9.08
C VAL A 188 -2.80 -18.63 9.55
N GLU A 189 -2.52 -17.66 8.72
CA GLU A 189 -2.97 -16.31 8.96
C GLU A 189 -4.50 -16.27 8.92
N VAL A 190 -5.10 -16.08 10.08
CA VAL A 190 -6.53 -15.82 10.20
C VAL A 190 -6.69 -14.33 9.95
N ALA A 191 -7.40 -13.97 8.92
CA ALA A 191 -7.71 -12.56 8.67
C ALA A 191 -8.37 -11.96 9.91
N PRO A 192 -7.80 -10.90 10.51
CA PRO A 192 -8.41 -10.26 11.64
C PRO A 192 -9.74 -9.65 11.17
N ASP A 193 -10.84 -10.05 11.79
CA ASP A 193 -12.21 -9.52 11.61
C ASP A 193 -12.57 -9.08 10.19
N SER A 194 -12.20 -9.88 9.24
CA SER A 194 -12.26 -9.41 7.89
C SER A 194 -13.63 -9.66 7.29
N ASN A 195 -14.19 -8.60 6.82
CA ASN A 195 -15.11 -8.65 5.69
C ASN A 195 -14.42 -9.24 4.44
N CYS A 196 -13.14 -9.55 4.52
CA CYS A 196 -12.33 -10.13 3.46
C CYS A 196 -12.03 -11.58 3.77
N ALA A 197 -12.53 -12.43 2.93
CA ALA A 197 -12.07 -13.75 2.62
C ALA A 197 -12.29 -14.86 3.67
N SER A 198 -12.78 -15.95 3.16
CA SER A 198 -12.72 -17.27 3.80
C SER A 198 -11.29 -17.58 4.25
N PRO A 199 -11.11 -18.23 5.39
CA PRO A 199 -9.79 -18.67 5.83
C PRO A 199 -9.10 -19.49 4.74
N VAL A 200 -7.79 -19.33 4.63
CA VAL A 200 -6.99 -20.09 3.67
C VAL A 200 -6.94 -21.56 4.11
N LEU A 201 -7.21 -22.46 3.19
CA LEU A 201 -7.28 -23.91 3.48
C LEU A 201 -5.90 -24.56 3.65
N ARG A 202 -4.82 -23.91 3.18
CA ARG A 202 -3.49 -24.51 3.16
C ARG A 202 -2.46 -23.60 3.80
N HIS A 203 -1.43 -24.22 4.41
CA HIS A 203 -0.30 -23.58 5.05
C HIS A 203 0.92 -23.63 4.14
N GLY A 204 1.83 -22.69 4.28
CA GLY A 204 3.08 -22.62 3.54
C GLY A 204 3.16 -21.38 2.64
N HIS A 205 3.95 -21.48 1.59
CA HIS A 205 4.25 -20.38 0.67
C HIS A 205 4.23 -20.83 -0.80
N ILE A 206 4.28 -19.87 -1.70
CA ILE A 206 4.39 -20.12 -3.14
C ILE A 206 5.78 -20.67 -3.45
N PRO A 207 5.91 -21.79 -4.22
CA PRO A 207 7.20 -22.40 -4.50
C PRO A 207 8.26 -21.43 -5.04
N GLY A 208 9.45 -21.50 -4.45
CA GLY A 208 10.58 -20.65 -4.80
C GLY A 208 10.48 -19.21 -4.31
N ALA A 209 9.53 -18.88 -3.44
CA ALA A 209 9.51 -17.59 -2.77
C ALA A 209 10.58 -17.50 -1.68
N VAL A 210 11.08 -16.28 -1.45
CA VAL A 210 11.89 -15.93 -0.28
C VAL A 210 11.04 -15.17 0.73
N ASN A 211 11.39 -15.25 2.02
CA ASN A 211 10.65 -14.53 3.05
C ASN A 211 11.39 -13.27 3.48
N HIS A 212 10.75 -12.12 3.24
CA HIS A 212 11.16 -10.82 3.79
C HIS A 212 9.97 -10.19 4.50
N PRO A 213 9.84 -10.38 5.81
CA PRO A 213 8.72 -9.81 6.57
C PRO A 213 8.65 -8.29 6.39
N TRP A 214 7.47 -7.79 6.03
CA TRP A 214 7.27 -6.35 5.76
C TRP A 214 7.74 -5.45 6.93
N GLY A 215 7.63 -5.94 8.17
CA GLY A 215 8.04 -5.23 9.39
C GLY A 215 9.53 -4.92 9.47
N ASP A 216 10.36 -5.58 8.65
CA ASP A 216 11.80 -5.32 8.60
C ASP A 216 12.14 -3.94 8.03
N SER A 217 11.19 -3.31 7.34
CA SER A 217 11.36 -1.97 6.74
C SER A 217 10.86 -0.81 7.60
N VAL A 218 10.24 -1.08 8.76
CA VAL A 218 9.69 -0.05 9.64
C VAL A 218 10.22 -0.14 11.07
N HIS A 219 10.17 0.98 11.76
CA HIS A 219 10.37 1.06 13.19
C HIS A 219 9.10 0.66 13.96
N PRO A 220 9.16 0.36 15.27
CA PRO A 220 7.98 0.03 16.08
C PRO A 220 6.87 1.10 16.10
N ASN A 221 7.21 2.33 15.78
CA ASN A 221 6.26 3.45 15.66
C ASN A 221 5.70 3.64 14.23
N GLY A 222 5.90 2.67 13.35
CA GLY A 222 5.40 2.67 11.98
C GLY A 222 6.18 3.53 10.98
N ARG A 223 7.19 4.28 11.43
CA ARG A 223 8.02 5.08 10.53
C ARG A 223 8.96 4.20 9.72
N VAL A 224 9.15 4.58 8.48
CA VAL A 224 10.08 3.91 7.57
C VAL A 224 11.51 4.04 8.10
N LYS A 225 12.28 2.96 8.07
CA LYS A 225 13.70 2.98 8.40
C LYS A 225 14.50 3.75 7.35
N ASP A 226 15.74 4.11 7.70
CA ASP A 226 16.66 4.69 6.72
C ASP A 226 16.98 3.72 5.57
N ARG A 227 17.37 4.28 4.43
CA ARG A 227 17.62 3.53 3.20
C ARG A 227 18.69 2.46 3.37
N GLU A 228 19.74 2.72 4.14
CA GLU A 228 20.84 1.77 4.37
C GLU A 228 20.35 0.54 5.15
N SER A 229 19.59 0.76 6.21
CA SER A 229 18.97 -0.31 7.00
C SER A 229 18.03 -1.17 6.17
N ILE A 230 17.22 -0.55 5.30
CA ILE A 230 16.32 -1.28 4.39
C ILE A 230 17.14 -2.07 3.37
N ALA A 231 18.13 -1.46 2.72
CA ALA A 231 18.98 -2.13 1.74
C ALA A 231 19.71 -3.35 2.33
N ALA A 232 20.08 -3.29 3.61
CA ALA A 232 20.69 -4.42 4.31
C ALA A 232 19.73 -5.60 4.50
N ALA A 233 18.42 -5.35 4.58
CA ALA A 233 17.39 -6.39 4.70
C ALA A 233 17.03 -7.04 3.34
N TYR A 234 17.31 -6.36 2.22
CA TYR A 234 16.94 -6.80 0.86
C TYR A 234 18.17 -7.03 -0.04
N THR A 235 19.23 -7.64 0.52
CA THR A 235 20.51 -7.85 -0.20
C THR A 235 20.42 -8.84 -1.37
N ASP A 236 19.41 -9.68 -1.39
CA ASP A 236 19.11 -10.67 -2.42
C ASP A 236 18.23 -10.14 -3.55
N VAL A 237 17.73 -8.90 -3.43
CA VAL A 237 16.97 -8.25 -4.51
C VAL A 237 17.92 -7.92 -5.67
N PRO A 238 17.79 -8.62 -6.82
CA PRO A 238 18.73 -8.46 -7.88
C PRO A 238 18.53 -7.14 -8.62
N ALA A 239 19.63 -6.48 -8.98
CA ALA A 239 19.59 -5.27 -9.77
C ALA A 239 18.98 -5.55 -11.16
N GLY A 240 17.84 -4.92 -11.45
CA GLY A 240 17.21 -4.96 -12.77
C GLY A 240 16.38 -6.22 -13.06
N ALA A 241 16.40 -7.26 -12.22
CA ALA A 241 15.52 -8.41 -12.39
C ALA A 241 14.08 -8.10 -11.93
N PRO A 242 13.07 -8.82 -12.45
CA PRO A 242 11.70 -8.67 -11.99
C PRO A 242 11.54 -9.12 -10.54
N VAL A 243 10.76 -8.36 -9.78
CA VAL A 243 10.39 -8.67 -8.40
C VAL A 243 8.87 -8.72 -8.28
N ILE A 244 8.34 -9.74 -7.62
CA ILE A 244 6.92 -9.83 -7.30
C ILE A 244 6.78 -9.92 -5.78
N THR A 245 6.02 -9.01 -5.18
CA THR A 245 5.69 -9.08 -3.75
C THR A 245 4.30 -9.68 -3.56
N TYR A 246 4.11 -10.47 -2.52
CA TYR A 246 2.79 -10.95 -2.09
C TYR A 246 2.74 -11.12 -0.57
N CYS A 247 1.52 -11.10 -0.03
CA CYS A 247 1.28 -11.39 1.38
C CYS A 247 0.07 -12.31 1.56
N SER A 248 -0.88 -11.96 2.40
CA SER A 248 -2.15 -12.68 2.54
C SER A 248 -3.20 -12.19 1.54
N ALA A 249 -3.42 -10.86 1.45
CA ALA A 249 -4.47 -10.25 0.63
C ALA A 249 -4.02 -8.94 -0.07
N GLY A 250 -2.73 -8.69 -0.20
CA GLY A 250 -2.18 -7.55 -0.94
C GLY A 250 -1.69 -6.37 -0.08
N GLN A 251 -2.25 -6.14 1.11
CA GLN A 251 -2.03 -4.92 1.91
C GLN A 251 -0.58 -4.71 2.37
N SER A 252 -0.01 -5.67 3.08
CA SER A 252 1.39 -5.55 3.54
C SER A 252 2.39 -5.72 2.39
N ALA A 253 2.00 -6.43 1.33
CA ALA A 253 2.77 -6.52 0.10
C ALA A 253 2.79 -5.16 -0.65
N ALA A 254 1.71 -4.39 -0.59
CA ALA A 254 1.69 -3.03 -1.14
C ALA A 254 2.66 -2.11 -0.39
N HIS A 255 2.74 -2.24 0.94
CA HIS A 255 3.73 -1.51 1.72
C HIS A 255 5.15 -1.88 1.28
N THR A 256 5.48 -3.17 1.17
CA THR A 256 6.81 -3.61 0.70
C THR A 256 7.07 -3.19 -0.74
N TRP A 257 6.07 -3.25 -1.63
CA TRP A 257 6.18 -2.73 -2.99
C TRP A 257 6.55 -1.24 -2.99
N TYR A 258 5.89 -0.45 -2.14
CA TYR A 258 6.14 0.99 -2.00
C TYR A 258 7.56 1.26 -1.51
N ILE A 259 8.05 0.49 -0.54
CA ILE A 259 9.42 0.57 -0.03
C ILE A 259 10.45 0.18 -1.10
N LEU A 260 10.28 -0.96 -1.76
CA LEU A 260 11.22 -1.41 -2.80
C LEU A 260 11.31 -0.39 -3.94
N ARG A 261 10.15 0.11 -4.39
CA ARG A 261 10.09 1.06 -5.48
C ARG A 261 10.63 2.44 -5.09
N HIS A 262 10.11 3.01 -4.01
CA HIS A 262 10.32 4.41 -3.71
C HIS A 262 11.49 4.69 -2.76
N VAL A 263 11.88 3.73 -1.91
CA VAL A 263 13.06 3.88 -1.07
C VAL A 263 14.30 3.31 -1.76
N LEU A 264 14.23 2.09 -2.27
CA LEU A 264 15.38 1.41 -2.88
C LEU A 264 15.56 1.71 -4.37
N GLY A 265 14.50 2.09 -5.09
CA GLY A 265 14.54 2.38 -6.54
C GLY A 265 14.46 1.12 -7.41
N VAL A 266 13.78 0.07 -6.94
CA VAL A 266 13.54 -1.15 -7.73
C VAL A 266 12.46 -0.85 -8.77
N GLU A 267 12.84 -0.67 -10.02
CA GLU A 267 11.90 -0.27 -11.08
C GLU A 267 10.94 -1.40 -11.49
N ASN A 268 11.45 -2.65 -11.57
CA ASN A 268 10.71 -3.81 -12.05
C ASN A 268 10.03 -4.57 -10.90
N VAL A 269 9.38 -3.86 -9.97
CA VAL A 269 8.62 -4.49 -8.88
C VAL A 269 7.13 -4.42 -9.18
N SER A 270 6.44 -5.55 -9.04
CA SER A 270 4.98 -5.66 -9.13
C SER A 270 4.40 -6.32 -7.89
N LEU A 271 3.11 -6.11 -7.68
CA LEU A 271 2.37 -6.67 -6.57
C LEU A 271 1.37 -7.71 -7.07
N TYR A 272 1.44 -8.90 -6.51
CA TYR A 272 0.42 -9.93 -6.66
C TYR A 272 -0.63 -9.75 -5.55
N ASP A 273 -1.68 -8.97 -5.83
CA ASP A 273 -2.71 -8.62 -4.85
C ASP A 273 -3.63 -9.79 -4.47
N GLY A 274 -3.82 -10.78 -5.35
CA GLY A 274 -4.50 -12.04 -5.03
C GLY A 274 -3.82 -12.79 -3.88
N SER A 275 -2.50 -12.74 -3.84
CA SER A 275 -1.66 -13.18 -2.72
C SER A 275 -1.95 -14.61 -2.28
N TRP A 276 -1.68 -14.92 -1.01
CA TRP A 276 -1.88 -16.26 -0.46
C TRP A 276 -3.37 -16.64 -0.38
N TYR A 277 -4.27 -15.68 -0.22
CA TYR A 277 -5.71 -15.98 -0.18
C TYR A 277 -6.22 -16.52 -1.52
N GLU A 278 -5.68 -16.08 -2.63
CA GLU A 278 -5.96 -16.66 -3.94
C GLU A 278 -5.19 -17.98 -4.11
N TRP A 279 -3.85 -17.93 -4.05
CA TRP A 279 -2.99 -19.08 -4.32
C TRP A 279 -3.27 -20.26 -3.40
N GLY A 280 -3.35 -20.03 -2.10
CA GLY A 280 -3.57 -21.03 -1.08
C GLY A 280 -4.92 -21.75 -1.17
N ASN A 281 -5.93 -21.13 -1.77
CA ASN A 281 -7.27 -21.72 -1.95
C ASN A 281 -7.51 -22.34 -3.33
N MET A 282 -6.66 -22.04 -4.32
CA MET A 282 -6.82 -22.62 -5.67
C MET A 282 -6.52 -24.12 -5.68
N VAL A 283 -7.40 -24.86 -6.37
CA VAL A 283 -7.26 -26.32 -6.52
C VAL A 283 -6.01 -26.65 -7.35
N ARG A 284 -5.20 -27.59 -6.87
CA ARG A 284 -3.98 -28.10 -7.53
C ARG A 284 -2.82 -27.11 -7.64
N MET A 285 -2.87 -25.97 -6.97
CA MET A 285 -1.70 -25.10 -6.93
C MET A 285 -0.61 -25.71 -6.03
N PRO A 286 0.65 -25.70 -6.48
CA PRO A 286 1.76 -26.19 -5.68
C PRO A 286 2.02 -25.26 -4.49
N ILE A 287 2.48 -25.82 -3.39
CA ILE A 287 2.94 -25.07 -2.21
C ILE A 287 4.24 -25.68 -1.69
N GLU A 288 5.03 -24.88 -1.01
CA GLU A 288 6.19 -25.31 -0.22
C GLU A 288 5.94 -25.02 1.27
N ARG A 289 6.62 -25.79 2.12
CA ARG A 289 6.55 -25.68 3.57
C ARG A 289 7.92 -26.02 4.14
N ASP A 290 8.37 -25.25 5.13
CA ASP A 290 9.62 -25.51 5.84
C ASP A 290 9.41 -26.40 7.09
N THR A 291 8.15 -26.67 7.45
CA THR A 291 7.78 -27.59 8.53
C THR A 291 7.40 -28.95 7.95
N GLU A 292 7.98 -30.03 8.53
CA GLU A 292 7.64 -31.41 8.22
C GLU A 292 6.21 -31.78 8.68
#